data_52e881cd2cae91dc79204fd94eb49a5b
#
_entry.id   52e881cd2cae91dc79204fd94eb49a5b
#
_cell.length_a   1.000
_cell.length_b   1.000
_cell.length_c   1.000
_cell.angle_alpha   90.00
_cell.angle_beta   90.00
_cell.angle_gamma   90.00
#
_symmetry.space_group_name_H-M   'P 1'
#
loop_
_entity.id
_entity.type
_entity.pdbx_description
1 polymer ?
#
loop_
_entity_poly.entity_id
_entity_poly.type
_entity_poly.pdbx_seq_one_letter_code
_entity_poly.pdbx_strand_id
1 'polypeptide(L)'
;RGYDIVAVKNNRKLFVEVKGAKAHNDSPTKKRPFFNSGQIKSHLGKAIIKCLETKVAHPEATIAIAHPEDEQIRSAIAGIIPELNKIGISHYWVSADGTVQLDSYP
;
A
#
# COMPACT_ATOMS: atom_id res chain seq x y z
N ARG A 1 16.25 2.53 1.76
CA ARG A 1 15.17 3.38 1.39
C ARG A 1 14.03 3.33 2.40
N GLY A 2 13.57 4.50 2.78
CA GLY A 2 12.60 4.58 3.85
C GLY A 2 11.17 4.37 3.38
N TYR A 3 10.27 4.44 4.33
CA TYR A 3 8.84 4.38 4.06
C TYR A 3 8.33 5.78 3.75
N ASP A 4 7.22 5.83 3.03
CA ASP A 4 6.61 7.10 2.68
C ASP A 4 6.08 7.81 3.92
N ILE A 5 5.56 7.07 4.87
CA ILE A 5 5.06 7.62 6.12
C ILE A 5 5.61 6.81 7.27
N VAL A 6 6.17 7.49 8.26
CA VAL A 6 6.58 6.88 9.50
C VAL A 6 5.99 7.69 10.63
N ALA A 7 5.20 7.07 11.47
CA ALA A 7 4.56 7.75 12.59
C ALA A 7 4.85 7.00 13.89
N VAL A 8 4.78 7.73 15.00
CA VAL A 8 5.01 7.14 16.32
C VAL A 8 3.87 7.55 17.22
N LYS A 9 3.29 6.56 17.91
CA LYS A 9 2.25 6.82 18.90
C LYS A 9 2.41 5.83 20.02
N ASN A 10 2.52 6.35 21.24
CA ASN A 10 2.65 5.52 22.45
C ASN A 10 3.82 4.53 22.33
N ASN A 11 4.95 5.01 21.81
CA ASN A 11 6.17 4.23 21.61
C ASN A 11 6.02 3.14 20.55
N ARG A 12 4.93 3.16 19.79
CA ARG A 12 4.74 2.24 18.69
C ARG A 12 4.97 2.96 17.39
N LYS A 13 5.68 2.31 16.49
CA LYS A 13 5.93 2.87 15.16
C LYS A 13 4.92 2.33 14.17
N LEU A 14 4.50 3.21 13.29
CA LEU A 14 3.65 2.84 12.14
C LEU A 14 4.42 3.16 10.88
N PHE A 15 4.63 2.17 10.05
CA PHE A 15 5.26 2.34 8.75
C PHE A 15 4.22 2.15 7.67
N VAL A 16 4.06 3.13 6.78
CA VAL A 16 3.09 3.03 5.69
C VAL A 16 3.79 3.21 4.37
N GLU A 17 3.62 2.26 3.50
CA GLU A 17 4.12 2.34 2.13
C GLU A 17 2.95 2.74 1.24
N VAL A 18 3.07 3.89 0.57
CA VAL A 18 1.99 4.45 -0.25
C VAL A 18 2.26 4.11 -1.70
N LYS A 19 1.28 3.52 -2.37
CA LYS A 19 1.39 3.18 -3.78
C LYS A 19 0.42 4.04 -4.58
N GLY A 20 0.86 4.49 -5.76
CA GLY A 20 0.04 5.27 -6.62
C GLY A 20 -0.79 4.42 -7.58
N ALA A 21 -1.76 5.06 -8.20
CA ALA A 21 -2.59 4.42 -9.22
C ALA A 21 -2.06 4.67 -10.62
N LYS A 22 -1.34 5.78 -10.80
CA LYS A 22 -0.93 6.24 -12.12
C LYS A 22 0.54 5.99 -12.33
N ALA A 23 0.89 5.66 -13.58
CA ALA A 23 2.28 5.61 -13.96
C ALA A 23 2.87 7.01 -13.86
N HIS A 24 4.19 7.06 -13.67
CA HIS A 24 4.89 8.33 -13.64
C HIS A 24 4.69 9.03 -14.98
N ASN A 25 4.20 10.25 -14.94
CA ASN A 25 3.75 10.89 -16.15
C ASN A 25 4.62 12.06 -16.59
N ASP A 26 5.90 11.97 -16.32
CA ASP A 26 6.83 12.99 -16.79
C ASP A 26 6.99 12.98 -18.29
N SER A 27 6.68 11.87 -18.93
CA SER A 27 6.86 11.74 -20.35
C SER A 27 5.59 12.11 -21.09
N PRO A 28 5.63 13.12 -21.95
CA PRO A 28 4.44 13.47 -22.71
C PRO A 28 4.04 12.41 -23.73
N THR A 29 4.91 11.45 -24.01
CA THR A 29 4.57 10.39 -24.94
C THR A 29 3.85 9.23 -24.31
N LYS A 30 3.71 9.25 -23.01
CA LYS A 30 3.06 8.15 -22.31
C LYS A 30 1.57 8.18 -22.61
N LYS A 31 1.05 7.06 -23.07
CA LYS A 31 -0.34 6.99 -23.49
C LYS A 31 -1.26 6.47 -22.43
N ARG A 32 -0.73 5.73 -21.45
CA ARG A 32 -1.53 5.16 -20.39
C ARG A 32 -1.12 5.76 -19.08
N PRO A 33 -1.99 6.61 -18.52
CA PRO A 33 -1.65 7.27 -17.25
C PRO A 33 -1.79 6.36 -16.04
N PHE A 34 -2.41 5.19 -16.19
CA PHE A 34 -2.62 4.28 -15.07
C PHE A 34 -1.85 3.00 -15.25
N PHE A 35 -1.44 2.41 -14.12
CA PHE A 35 -0.84 1.09 -14.14
C PHE A 35 -1.89 0.06 -14.53
N ASN A 36 -1.47 -0.98 -15.26
CA ASN A 36 -2.35 -2.10 -15.52
C ASN A 36 -2.34 -3.04 -14.31
N SER A 37 -3.19 -4.05 -14.36
CA SER A 37 -3.33 -5.00 -13.26
C SER A 37 -2.02 -5.67 -12.88
N GLY A 38 -1.22 -6.06 -13.88
CA GLY A 38 0.07 -6.69 -13.62
C GLY A 38 1.03 -5.77 -12.90
N GLN A 39 1.06 -4.49 -13.31
CA GLN A 39 1.92 -3.53 -12.65
C GLN A 39 1.47 -3.27 -11.22
N ILE A 40 0.17 -3.17 -11.00
CA ILE A 40 -0.37 -2.99 -9.65
C ILE A 40 0.07 -4.14 -8.75
N LYS A 41 -0.05 -5.36 -9.24
CA LYS A 41 0.34 -6.54 -8.46
C LYS A 41 1.84 -6.60 -8.22
N SER A 42 2.64 -6.24 -9.23
CA SER A 42 4.09 -6.20 -9.07
C SER A 42 4.50 -5.21 -7.98
N HIS A 43 3.91 -4.02 -8.01
CA HIS A 43 4.23 -3.00 -7.02
C HIS A 43 3.79 -3.43 -5.63
N LEU A 44 2.62 -4.07 -5.56
CA LEU A 44 2.16 -4.60 -4.27
C LEU A 44 3.11 -5.67 -3.76
N GLY A 45 3.60 -6.55 -4.63
CA GLY A 45 4.53 -7.58 -4.22
C GLY A 45 5.79 -7.01 -3.60
N LYS A 46 6.34 -5.97 -4.23
CA LYS A 46 7.52 -5.30 -3.68
C LYS A 46 7.22 -4.67 -2.33
N ALA A 47 6.04 -4.07 -2.20
CA ALA A 47 5.65 -3.46 -0.93
C ALA A 47 5.49 -4.51 0.16
N ILE A 48 4.95 -5.67 -0.18
CA ILE A 48 4.79 -6.76 0.78
C ILE A 48 6.14 -7.23 1.29
N ILE A 49 7.10 -7.41 0.39
CA ILE A 49 8.44 -7.84 0.78
C ILE A 49 9.05 -6.81 1.71
N LYS A 50 8.95 -5.53 1.37
CA LYS A 50 9.47 -4.48 2.21
C LYS A 50 8.84 -4.50 3.59
N CYS A 51 7.52 -4.71 3.67
CA CYS A 51 6.82 -4.79 4.93
C CYS A 51 7.31 -5.98 5.77
N LEU A 52 7.51 -7.12 5.14
CA LEU A 52 7.97 -8.29 5.88
C LEU A 52 9.38 -8.09 6.40
N GLU A 53 10.24 -7.48 5.61
CA GLU A 53 11.59 -7.15 6.08
C GLU A 53 11.55 -6.20 7.26
N THR A 54 10.63 -5.24 7.21
CA THR A 54 10.47 -4.31 8.33
C THR A 54 9.99 -5.02 9.58
N LYS A 55 9.10 -6.00 9.44
CA LYS A 55 8.64 -6.76 10.60
C LYS A 55 9.76 -7.55 11.24
N VAL A 56 10.71 -8.02 10.44
CA VAL A 56 11.88 -8.71 11.00
C VAL A 56 12.70 -7.75 11.86
N ALA A 57 12.88 -6.52 11.37
CA ALA A 57 13.69 -5.54 12.07
C ALA A 57 12.95 -4.87 13.22
N HIS A 58 11.62 -4.73 13.09
CA HIS A 58 10.78 -4.04 14.07
C HIS A 58 9.54 -4.87 14.37
N PRO A 59 9.68 -5.96 15.13
CA PRO A 59 8.56 -6.90 15.30
C PRO A 59 7.31 -6.31 15.92
N GLU A 60 7.46 -5.21 16.68
CA GLU A 60 6.33 -4.60 17.35
C GLU A 60 5.70 -3.45 16.57
N ALA A 61 6.26 -3.13 15.42
CA ALA A 61 5.73 -2.04 14.63
C ALA A 61 4.46 -2.46 13.91
N THR A 62 3.61 -1.48 13.63
CA THR A 62 2.45 -1.67 12.75
C THR A 62 2.91 -1.35 11.33
N ILE A 63 2.61 -2.24 10.42
CA ILE A 63 3.00 -2.11 9.03
C ILE A 63 1.76 -2.02 8.18
N ALA A 64 1.73 -1.07 7.26
CA ALA A 64 0.57 -0.89 6.40
C ALA A 64 0.99 -0.52 4.98
N ILE A 65 0.10 -0.80 4.05
CA ILE A 65 0.23 -0.39 2.66
C ILE A 65 -1.01 0.41 2.34
N ALA A 66 -0.86 1.51 1.62
CA ALA A 66 -1.97 2.37 1.24
C ALA A 66 -2.05 2.48 -0.28
N HIS A 67 -3.26 2.42 -0.80
CA HIS A 67 -3.54 2.61 -2.22
C HIS A 67 -4.63 3.66 -2.39
N PRO A 68 -4.62 4.39 -3.50
CA PRO A 68 -5.76 5.24 -3.83
C PRO A 68 -7.02 4.40 -3.99
N GLU A 69 -8.15 4.99 -3.60
CA GLU A 69 -9.44 4.35 -3.82
C GLU A 69 -9.73 4.43 -5.31
N ASP A 70 -9.53 3.33 -6.00
CA ASP A 70 -9.62 3.27 -7.45
C ASP A 70 -10.16 1.90 -7.83
N GLU A 71 -11.12 1.90 -8.74
CA GLU A 71 -11.81 0.67 -9.10
C GLU A 71 -10.86 -0.37 -9.69
N GLN A 72 -9.92 0.08 -10.51
CA GLN A 72 -8.99 -0.84 -11.12
C GLN A 72 -8.07 -1.48 -10.08
N ILE A 73 -7.63 -0.70 -9.12
CA ILE A 73 -6.79 -1.22 -8.05
C ILE A 73 -7.59 -2.19 -7.19
N ARG A 74 -8.81 -1.82 -6.81
CA ARG A 74 -9.65 -2.72 -6.03
C ARG A 74 -9.84 -4.04 -6.76
N SER A 75 -10.14 -3.97 -8.03
CA SER A 75 -10.35 -5.16 -8.84
C SER A 75 -9.12 -6.06 -8.83
N ALA A 76 -7.95 -5.46 -8.85
CA ALA A 76 -6.71 -6.22 -8.92
C ALA A 76 -6.32 -6.87 -7.59
N ILE A 77 -6.58 -6.20 -6.45
CA ILE A 77 -5.97 -6.65 -5.19
C ILE A 77 -6.93 -6.84 -4.03
N ALA A 78 -8.22 -6.49 -4.18
CA ALA A 78 -9.12 -6.55 -3.02
C ALA A 78 -9.17 -7.95 -2.39
N GLY A 79 -9.10 -8.99 -3.20
CA GLY A 79 -9.16 -10.36 -2.68
C GLY A 79 -7.93 -10.78 -1.90
N ILE A 80 -6.81 -10.06 -2.08
CA ILE A 80 -5.55 -10.37 -1.41
C ILE A 80 -5.49 -9.73 -0.04
N ILE A 81 -6.21 -8.63 0.17
CA ILE A 81 -6.07 -7.84 1.39
C ILE A 81 -6.36 -8.63 2.66
N PRO A 82 -7.41 -9.48 2.73
CA PRO A 82 -7.59 -10.27 3.94
C PRO A 82 -6.41 -11.17 4.26
N GLU A 83 -5.71 -11.65 3.24
CA GLU A 83 -4.54 -12.49 3.49
C GLU A 83 -3.39 -11.66 4.03
N LEU A 84 -3.25 -10.41 3.57
CA LEU A 84 -2.24 -9.51 4.11
C LEU A 84 -2.52 -9.24 5.60
N ASN A 85 -3.79 -9.04 5.95
CA ASN A 85 -4.15 -8.82 7.34
C ASN A 85 -3.77 -10.00 8.21
N LYS A 86 -3.89 -11.21 7.70
CA LYS A 86 -3.52 -12.41 8.46
C LYS A 86 -2.04 -12.45 8.81
N ILE A 87 -1.20 -11.88 7.97
CA ILE A 87 0.24 -11.85 8.24
C ILE A 87 0.67 -10.53 8.86
N GLY A 88 -0.29 -9.72 9.31
CA GLY A 88 0.04 -8.53 10.08
C GLY A 88 0.25 -7.27 9.27
N ILE A 89 -0.16 -7.25 8.02
CA ILE A 89 -0.05 -6.05 7.18
C ILE A 89 -1.45 -5.46 7.03
N SER A 90 -1.62 -4.22 7.48
CA SER A 90 -2.87 -3.49 7.32
C SER A 90 -2.94 -2.83 5.97
N HIS A 91 -4.13 -2.49 5.52
CA HIS A 91 -4.29 -1.81 4.25
C HIS A 91 -5.22 -0.62 4.41
N TYR A 92 -4.86 0.48 3.74
CA TYR A 92 -5.67 1.70 3.74
C TYR A 92 -6.06 2.07 2.32
N TRP A 93 -7.31 2.46 2.14
CA TRP A 93 -7.78 3.06 0.91
C TRP A 93 -7.87 4.56 1.11
N VAL A 94 -7.32 5.33 0.18
CA VAL A 94 -7.29 6.79 0.27
C VAL A 94 -8.13 7.36 -0.86
N SER A 95 -9.22 8.04 -0.50
CA SER A 95 -10.11 8.65 -1.47
C SER A 95 -9.53 9.95 -2.01
N ALA A 96 -10.07 10.40 -3.14
CA ALA A 96 -9.60 11.62 -3.78
C ALA A 96 -9.71 12.84 -2.88
N ASP A 97 -10.68 12.84 -1.97
CA ASP A 97 -10.86 13.95 -1.03
C ASP A 97 -10.00 13.84 0.20
N GLY A 98 -9.11 12.85 0.25
CA GLY A 98 -8.22 12.67 1.39
C GLY A 98 -8.76 11.76 2.48
N THR A 99 -9.98 11.28 2.35
CA THR A 99 -10.54 10.36 3.34
C THR A 99 -9.79 9.03 3.30
N VAL A 100 -9.44 8.52 4.47
CA VAL A 100 -8.70 7.28 4.61
C VAL A 100 -9.58 6.24 5.26
N GLN A 101 -9.65 5.07 4.65
CA GLN A 101 -10.45 3.98 5.17
C GLN A 101 -9.56 2.77 5.40
N LEU A 102 -9.60 2.25 6.62
CA LEU A 102 -8.83 1.04 6.94
C LEU A 102 -9.58 -0.17 6.42
N ASP A 103 -8.90 -0.94 5.59
CA ASP A 103 -9.45 -2.19 5.08
C ASP A 103 -8.81 -3.31 5.87
N SER A 104 -9.38 -3.55 7.03
CA SER A 104 -8.85 -4.51 7.97
C SER A 104 -9.84 -5.65 8.13
N TYR A 105 -9.32 -6.83 8.20
CA TYR A 105 -10.18 -7.99 8.37
C TYR A 105 -10.32 -8.28 9.86
N PRO A 106 -11.54 -8.29 10.36
CA PRO A 106 -11.74 -8.51 11.80
C PRO A 106 -11.33 -9.90 12.26
#